data_244ac7a4e70d748b98ae21da5833a282
#
_entry.id   244ac7a4e70d748b98ae21da5833a282
#
_cell.length_a   1.000
_cell.length_b   1.000
_cell.length_c   1.000
_cell.angle_alpha   90.00
_cell.angle_beta   90.00
_cell.angle_gamma   90.00
#
_symmetry.space_group_name_H-M   'P 1'
#
loop_
_entity.id
_entity.type
_entity.pdbx_description
1 polymer ?
#
loop_
_entity_poly.entity_id
_entity_poly.type
_entity_poly.pdbx_seq_one_letter_code
_entity_poly.pdbx_strand_id
1 'polypeptide(L)'
;MKRISLFLISIFLYAGLNLNAQAPVESAPVLNYAGLQKKIEKSDEDIQNAKKNTKAKTWTTRAQIFLDVFNVHNDLLSRGMAPEGAKLFMKEPKEVKTYMDGSDQMEAYIYDRVNLIFRNGKLDKWIETDKIHPDPIPEARKALDEAIKLNGDGKADADIKSIVETLKSAYQFIAVNAYESNDFAASQKNFVNVIELNKLPVMKGRVDTIINYFAGRAAFENKDYAAASKLFEETASYNYKDPLLYVFRKQALFACGDTAKGVEVIREGFTKYPEDQAIMIEMINYYIDSKQVPEALVMINKAKEGDPENISYYFTEGTLYEKLNRTDEAENAYMKCLEKNPGYFNANYNLGVLHYNKAVKIYEEASKIMDNNAFEKKQKEGDEALKKVIPYMEKASTSSNDPNDQKNWITS
;
A
#
# COMPACT_ATOMS: atom_id res chain seq x y z
N MET A 1 -2.12 4.15 8.73
CA MET A 1 -1.07 3.81 7.76
C MET A 1 -1.58 3.44 6.36
N LYS A 2 -2.64 2.61 6.17
CA LYS A 2 -3.15 2.22 4.84
C LYS A 2 -3.56 3.38 3.91
N ARG A 3 -4.13 4.48 4.43
CA ARG A 3 -4.62 5.61 3.61
C ARG A 3 -3.54 6.60 3.14
N ILE A 4 -2.46 6.76 3.88
CA ILE A 4 -1.37 7.70 3.53
C ILE A 4 -0.50 7.12 2.40
N SER A 5 -0.28 5.81 2.39
CA SER A 5 0.47 5.12 1.33
C SER A 5 -0.23 5.15 -0.03
N LEU A 6 -1.58 5.11 -0.04
CA LEU A 6 -2.40 5.20 -1.26
C LEU A 6 -2.34 6.59 -1.94
N PHE A 7 -2.31 7.65 -1.14
CA PHE A 7 -2.26 9.03 -1.67
C PHE A 7 -0.91 9.34 -2.35
N LEU A 8 0.18 8.76 -1.86
CA LEU A 8 1.51 8.90 -2.48
C LEU A 8 1.65 8.08 -3.78
N ILE A 9 0.98 6.93 -3.89
CA ILE A 9 0.96 6.11 -5.12
C ILE A 9 0.32 6.88 -6.27
N SER A 10 -0.83 7.52 -6.05
CA SER A 10 -1.51 8.30 -7.09
C SER A 10 -0.69 9.51 -7.54
N ILE A 11 0.01 10.22 -6.64
CA ILE A 11 0.80 11.40 -6.98
C ILE A 11 2.06 11.03 -7.81
N PHE A 12 2.79 9.97 -7.45
CA PHE A 12 4.03 9.61 -8.16
C PHE A 12 3.79 8.97 -9.53
N LEU A 13 2.72 8.17 -9.69
CA LEU A 13 2.40 7.55 -10.98
C LEU A 13 1.69 8.54 -11.93
N TYR A 14 0.88 9.47 -11.40
CA TYR A 14 0.28 10.54 -12.20
C TYR A 14 1.27 11.64 -12.60
N ALA A 15 2.27 11.96 -11.80
CA ALA A 15 3.30 12.93 -12.16
C ALA A 15 4.14 12.48 -13.38
N GLY A 16 4.28 11.16 -13.60
CA GLY A 16 4.94 10.60 -14.79
C GLY A 16 4.10 10.64 -16.07
N LEU A 17 2.77 10.75 -15.94
CA LEU A 17 1.83 10.77 -17.07
C LEU A 17 1.53 12.18 -17.63
N ASN A 18 1.83 13.24 -16.86
CA ASN A 18 1.45 14.61 -17.21
C ASN A 18 2.53 15.49 -17.87
N LEU A 19 3.64 14.91 -18.37
CA LEU A 19 4.73 15.71 -18.97
C LEU A 19 4.48 16.18 -20.40
N ASN A 20 3.28 15.94 -20.99
CA ASN A 20 2.93 16.44 -22.32
C ASN A 20 1.72 17.37 -22.38
N ALA A 21 1.24 17.90 -21.26
CA ALA A 21 0.07 18.79 -21.25
C ALA A 21 0.46 20.26 -21.16
N GLN A 22 1.16 20.79 -22.16
CA GLN A 22 1.19 22.23 -22.47
C GLN A 22 1.54 22.46 -23.95
N ALA A 23 0.60 22.11 -24.85
CA ALA A 23 0.50 22.77 -26.13
C ALA A 23 -0.66 23.80 -26.06
N PRO A 24 -0.57 24.96 -26.75
CA PRO A 24 -1.66 25.95 -26.71
C PRO A 24 -2.93 25.33 -27.29
N VAL A 25 -4.05 25.57 -26.60
CA VAL A 25 -5.38 25.08 -26.96
C VAL A 25 -5.85 25.81 -28.22
N GLU A 26 -5.45 25.34 -29.40
CA GLU A 26 -6.19 25.60 -30.62
C GLU A 26 -7.31 24.57 -30.72
N SER A 27 -8.55 25.00 -30.46
CA SER A 27 -9.81 24.25 -30.48
C SER A 27 -9.86 22.97 -29.62
N ALA A 28 -10.78 22.94 -28.65
CA ALA A 28 -11.02 21.75 -27.83
C ALA A 28 -11.22 20.51 -28.71
N PRO A 29 -10.52 19.36 -28.44
CA PRO A 29 -10.69 18.16 -29.21
C PRO A 29 -12.13 17.68 -29.14
N VAL A 30 -12.80 17.60 -30.28
CA VAL A 30 -14.19 17.12 -30.37
C VAL A 30 -14.14 15.59 -30.29
N LEU A 31 -14.88 15.01 -29.35
CA LEU A 31 -15.07 13.57 -29.25
C LEU A 31 -15.67 12.99 -30.54
N ASN A 32 -14.90 12.24 -31.29
CA ASN A 32 -15.28 11.71 -32.59
C ASN A 32 -15.51 10.18 -32.56
N TYR A 33 -16.55 9.76 -31.86
CA TYR A 33 -16.89 8.33 -31.74
C TYR A 33 -17.17 7.66 -33.08
N ALA A 34 -17.91 8.33 -33.97
CA ALA A 34 -18.22 7.79 -35.30
C ALA A 34 -16.97 7.64 -36.18
N GLY A 35 -16.01 8.57 -36.03
CA GLY A 35 -14.73 8.48 -36.74
C GLY A 35 -13.88 7.31 -36.25
N LEU A 36 -13.86 7.05 -34.94
CA LEU A 36 -13.15 5.91 -34.38
C LEU A 36 -13.79 4.58 -34.82
N GLN A 37 -15.14 4.50 -34.82
CA GLN A 37 -15.86 3.32 -35.30
C GLN A 37 -15.52 2.99 -36.76
N LYS A 38 -15.52 4.00 -37.65
CA LYS A 38 -15.13 3.82 -39.06
C LYS A 38 -13.66 3.39 -39.23
N LYS A 39 -12.76 3.89 -38.35
CA LYS A 39 -11.35 3.44 -38.36
C LYS A 39 -11.25 1.96 -37.99
N ILE A 40 -12.01 1.48 -37.02
CA ILE A 40 -12.04 0.04 -36.64
C ILE A 40 -12.51 -0.79 -37.82
N GLU A 41 -13.66 -0.45 -38.43
CA GLU A 41 -14.24 -1.17 -39.57
C GLU A 41 -13.23 -1.27 -40.73
N LYS A 42 -12.61 -0.15 -41.07
CA LYS A 42 -11.56 -0.13 -42.10
C LYS A 42 -10.33 -0.98 -41.73
N SER A 43 -9.96 -0.97 -40.46
CA SER A 43 -8.85 -1.79 -39.97
C SER A 43 -9.17 -3.30 -40.03
N ASP A 44 -10.44 -3.66 -39.80
CA ASP A 44 -10.91 -5.06 -39.94
C ASP A 44 -10.82 -5.55 -41.40
N GLU A 45 -11.20 -4.67 -42.36
CA GLU A 45 -10.99 -4.95 -43.78
C GLU A 45 -9.50 -5.09 -44.14
N ASP A 46 -8.65 -4.20 -43.62
CA ASP A 46 -7.22 -4.17 -43.90
C ASP A 46 -6.49 -5.44 -43.44
N ILE A 47 -6.85 -6.00 -42.28
CA ILE A 47 -6.27 -7.27 -41.78
C ILE A 47 -6.79 -8.52 -42.53
N GLN A 48 -7.94 -8.43 -43.19
CA GLN A 48 -8.44 -9.48 -44.05
C GLN A 48 -7.82 -9.45 -45.46
N ASN A 49 -7.23 -8.33 -45.85
CA ASN A 49 -6.60 -8.16 -47.14
C ASN A 49 -5.23 -8.86 -47.20
N ALA A 50 -5.05 -9.87 -48.04
CA ALA A 50 -3.85 -10.68 -48.14
C ALA A 50 -2.54 -9.88 -48.44
N LYS A 51 -2.64 -8.70 -49.06
CA LYS A 51 -1.49 -7.85 -49.34
C LYS A 51 -1.13 -6.87 -48.21
N LYS A 52 -2.13 -6.58 -47.36
CA LYS A 52 -1.96 -5.62 -46.24
C LYS A 52 -1.60 -6.33 -44.93
N ASN A 53 -2.19 -7.47 -44.65
CA ASN A 53 -2.01 -8.22 -43.40
C ASN A 53 -0.58 -8.75 -43.19
N THR A 54 0.24 -8.80 -44.26
CA THR A 54 1.66 -9.17 -44.20
C THR A 54 2.61 -8.01 -43.87
N LYS A 55 2.06 -6.80 -43.62
CA LYS A 55 2.88 -5.59 -43.37
C LYS A 55 2.78 -5.19 -41.90
N ALA A 56 3.91 -5.05 -41.23
CA ALA A 56 3.98 -4.55 -39.86
C ALA A 56 3.20 -3.22 -39.66
N LYS A 57 3.26 -2.32 -40.65
CA LYS A 57 2.56 -1.02 -40.62
C LYS A 57 1.04 -1.15 -40.52
N THR A 58 0.41 -2.17 -41.13
CA THR A 58 -1.02 -2.42 -41.02
C THR A 58 -1.39 -2.70 -39.54
N TRP A 59 -0.59 -3.50 -38.89
CA TRP A 59 -0.80 -3.90 -37.51
C TRP A 59 -0.44 -2.81 -36.47
N THR A 60 0.62 -2.02 -36.72
CA THR A 60 0.86 -0.85 -35.85
C THR A 60 -0.23 0.19 -35.97
N THR A 61 -0.80 0.39 -37.18
CA THR A 61 -1.97 1.26 -37.37
C THR A 61 -3.19 0.74 -36.61
N ARG A 62 -3.45 -0.59 -36.68
CA ARG A 62 -4.53 -1.21 -35.90
C ARG A 62 -4.35 -1.02 -34.41
N ALA A 63 -3.15 -1.28 -33.90
CA ALA A 63 -2.85 -1.09 -32.48
C ALA A 63 -3.14 0.35 -32.04
N GLN A 64 -2.71 1.33 -32.84
CA GLN A 64 -2.95 2.75 -32.54
C GLN A 64 -4.47 3.07 -32.52
N ILE A 65 -5.26 2.53 -33.43
CA ILE A 65 -6.71 2.74 -33.47
C ILE A 65 -7.36 2.29 -32.15
N PHE A 66 -6.99 1.09 -31.64
CA PHE A 66 -7.54 0.61 -30.37
C PHE A 66 -7.02 1.37 -29.15
N LEU A 67 -5.79 1.90 -29.20
CA LEU A 67 -5.29 2.82 -28.17
C LEU A 67 -6.03 4.16 -28.21
N ASP A 68 -6.34 4.70 -29.40
CA ASP A 68 -7.16 5.91 -29.54
C ASP A 68 -8.57 5.68 -28.97
N VAL A 69 -9.14 4.48 -29.17
CA VAL A 69 -10.43 4.11 -28.57
C VAL A 69 -10.37 4.07 -27.05
N PHE A 70 -9.34 3.48 -26.47
CA PHE A 70 -9.13 3.46 -25.02
C PHE A 70 -8.96 4.88 -24.46
N ASN A 71 -8.23 5.71 -25.17
CA ASN A 71 -7.86 7.05 -24.72
C ASN A 71 -8.95 8.11 -25.00
N VAL A 72 -10.05 7.80 -25.67
CA VAL A 72 -11.06 8.76 -26.08
C VAL A 72 -11.57 9.66 -24.95
N HIS A 73 -11.66 9.13 -23.74
CA HIS A 73 -11.99 9.88 -22.54
C HIS A 73 -10.76 10.15 -21.65
N ASN A 74 -9.81 9.20 -21.62
CA ASN A 74 -8.66 9.23 -20.71
C ASN A 74 -7.69 10.37 -21.01
N ASP A 75 -7.60 10.82 -22.28
CA ASP A 75 -6.77 11.97 -22.67
C ASP A 75 -7.42 13.32 -22.30
N LEU A 76 -8.73 13.35 -22.06
CA LEU A 76 -9.48 14.57 -21.78
C LEU A 76 -9.85 14.76 -20.31
N LEU A 77 -9.98 13.66 -19.58
CA LEU A 77 -10.44 13.63 -18.21
C LEU A 77 -9.30 13.29 -17.25
N SER A 78 -9.21 14.00 -16.15
CA SER A 78 -8.28 13.72 -15.07
C SER A 78 -8.97 13.78 -13.72
N ARG A 79 -8.62 12.89 -12.81
CA ARG A 79 -9.13 12.94 -11.44
C ARG A 79 -8.77 14.26 -10.78
N GLY A 80 -9.68 14.79 -9.98
CA GLY A 80 -9.55 16.10 -9.35
C GLY A 80 -9.98 17.29 -10.24
N MET A 81 -10.29 17.05 -11.53
CA MET A 81 -10.83 18.08 -12.42
C MET A 81 -12.17 18.59 -11.88
N ALA A 82 -12.40 19.92 -11.96
CA ALA A 82 -13.69 20.50 -11.63
C ALA A 82 -14.72 20.25 -12.74
N PRO A 83 -16.05 20.29 -12.46
CA PRO A 83 -17.10 20.08 -13.45
C PRO A 83 -16.98 21.00 -14.68
N GLU A 84 -16.60 22.26 -14.48
CA GLU A 84 -16.42 23.26 -15.56
C GLU A 84 -15.29 22.83 -16.52
N GLY A 85 -14.22 22.23 -16.00
CA GLY A 85 -13.14 21.67 -16.82
C GLY A 85 -13.62 20.52 -17.71
N ALA A 86 -14.44 19.63 -17.17
CA ALA A 86 -15.03 18.54 -17.95
C ALA A 86 -15.98 19.04 -19.03
N LYS A 87 -16.78 20.07 -18.76
CA LYS A 87 -17.72 20.68 -19.73
C LYS A 87 -17.01 21.28 -20.93
N LEU A 88 -15.76 21.72 -20.83
CA LEU A 88 -15.00 22.21 -21.98
C LEU A 88 -14.87 21.16 -23.09
N PHE A 89 -14.80 19.87 -22.72
CA PHE A 89 -14.63 18.76 -23.65
C PHE A 89 -15.94 18.01 -23.93
N MET A 90 -16.77 17.84 -22.88
CA MET A 90 -17.96 16.99 -22.90
C MET A 90 -19.24 17.75 -23.21
N LYS A 91 -19.21 19.12 -23.23
CA LYS A 91 -20.37 20.01 -23.27
C LYS A 91 -21.28 19.86 -22.03
N GLU A 92 -22.56 20.20 -22.14
CA GLU A 92 -23.50 20.02 -21.03
C GLU A 92 -23.98 18.58 -20.91
N PRO A 93 -24.08 18.04 -19.68
CA PRO A 93 -24.64 16.73 -19.44
C PRO A 93 -26.15 16.70 -19.73
N LYS A 94 -26.69 15.53 -20.08
CA LYS A 94 -28.12 15.30 -20.22
C LYS A 94 -28.87 15.42 -18.90
N GLU A 95 -28.22 14.98 -17.83
CA GLU A 95 -28.79 14.95 -16.48
C GLU A 95 -27.66 15.05 -15.45
N VAL A 96 -27.95 15.71 -14.33
CA VAL A 96 -27.07 15.72 -13.14
C VAL A 96 -27.84 15.13 -11.96
N LYS A 97 -27.29 14.09 -11.34
CA LYS A 97 -27.85 13.46 -10.14
C LYS A 97 -26.95 13.75 -8.96
N THR A 98 -27.51 14.28 -7.88
CA THR A 98 -26.81 14.54 -6.63
C THR A 98 -27.26 13.54 -5.58
N TYR A 99 -26.32 12.94 -4.83
CA TYR A 99 -26.58 12.02 -3.73
C TYR A 99 -25.45 12.09 -2.70
N MET A 100 -25.66 11.47 -1.54
CA MET A 100 -24.64 11.39 -0.48
C MET A 100 -24.02 9.98 -0.45
N ASP A 101 -22.70 9.90 -0.25
CA ASP A 101 -21.96 8.67 0.02
C ASP A 101 -21.18 8.88 1.34
N GLY A 102 -21.78 8.44 2.44
CA GLY A 102 -21.31 8.81 3.78
C GLY A 102 -21.42 10.32 4.02
N SER A 103 -20.31 10.98 4.30
CA SER A 103 -20.23 12.45 4.46
C SER A 103 -19.96 13.21 3.16
N ASP A 104 -19.67 12.49 2.05
CA ASP A 104 -19.28 13.10 0.81
C ASP A 104 -20.49 13.43 -0.08
N GLN A 105 -20.50 14.62 -0.65
CA GLN A 105 -21.46 15.01 -1.69
C GLN A 105 -20.99 14.42 -3.01
N MET A 106 -21.85 13.64 -3.66
CA MET A 106 -21.62 13.01 -4.95
C MET A 106 -22.50 13.64 -6.01
N GLU A 107 -21.93 13.87 -7.19
CA GLU A 107 -22.65 14.33 -8.37
C GLU A 107 -22.33 13.44 -9.56
N ALA A 108 -23.34 12.85 -10.19
CA ALA A 108 -23.20 12.08 -11.40
C ALA A 108 -23.69 12.89 -12.61
N TYR A 109 -22.76 13.27 -13.49
CA TYR A 109 -23.03 13.96 -14.75
C TYR A 109 -23.20 12.91 -15.84
N ILE A 110 -24.43 12.80 -16.36
CA ILE A 110 -24.83 11.76 -17.31
C ILE A 110 -24.70 12.28 -18.73
N TYR A 111 -23.85 11.68 -19.52
CA TYR A 111 -23.69 11.93 -20.97
C TYR A 111 -24.15 10.69 -21.77
N ASP A 112 -24.10 10.79 -23.11
CA ASP A 112 -24.57 9.70 -24.00
C ASP A 112 -23.81 8.39 -23.79
N ARG A 113 -22.47 8.45 -23.61
CA ARG A 113 -21.59 7.30 -23.62
C ARG A 113 -20.75 7.14 -22.37
N VAL A 114 -20.82 8.12 -21.46
CA VAL A 114 -20.01 8.13 -20.24
C VAL A 114 -20.72 8.87 -19.12
N ASN A 115 -20.62 8.38 -17.90
CA ASN A 115 -21.03 9.07 -16.70
C ASN A 115 -19.78 9.55 -15.96
N LEU A 116 -19.73 10.84 -15.61
CA LEU A 116 -18.68 11.43 -14.79
C LEU A 116 -19.17 11.50 -13.34
N ILE A 117 -18.42 10.96 -12.43
CA ILE A 117 -18.75 10.97 -11.00
C ILE A 117 -17.83 11.95 -10.28
N PHE A 118 -18.41 12.97 -9.70
CA PHE A 118 -17.71 13.98 -8.91
C PHE A 118 -17.95 13.70 -7.42
N ARG A 119 -16.89 13.83 -6.62
CA ARG A 119 -16.92 13.76 -5.16
C ARG A 119 -16.49 15.11 -4.61
N ASN A 120 -17.36 15.78 -3.86
CA ASN A 120 -17.11 17.10 -3.30
C ASN A 120 -16.60 18.10 -4.38
N GLY A 121 -17.25 18.13 -5.55
CA GLY A 121 -16.94 19.02 -6.67
C GLY A 121 -15.66 18.67 -7.45
N LYS A 122 -15.06 17.49 -7.26
CA LYS A 122 -13.88 17.03 -8.00
C LYS A 122 -14.17 15.69 -8.68
N LEU A 123 -13.74 15.54 -9.94
CA LEU A 123 -13.89 14.30 -10.69
C LEU A 123 -13.17 13.15 -9.96
N ASP A 124 -13.95 12.18 -9.50
CA ASP A 124 -13.47 10.98 -8.82
C ASP A 124 -13.18 9.86 -9.83
N LYS A 125 -14.15 9.61 -10.72
CA LYS A 125 -14.05 8.59 -11.77
C LYS A 125 -15.03 8.86 -12.91
N TRP A 126 -14.83 8.14 -14.03
CA TRP A 126 -15.79 8.07 -15.13
C TRP A 126 -16.10 6.63 -15.50
N ILE A 127 -17.30 6.40 -16.01
CA ILE A 127 -17.82 5.08 -16.34
C ILE A 127 -18.37 5.15 -17.76
N GLU A 128 -17.75 4.46 -18.69
CA GLU A 128 -18.27 4.32 -20.04
C GLU A 128 -19.52 3.45 -20.03
N THR A 129 -20.62 3.99 -20.51
CA THR A 129 -21.95 3.34 -20.57
C THR A 129 -22.25 2.75 -21.95
N ASP A 130 -21.65 3.32 -23.01
CA ASP A 130 -21.73 2.82 -24.39
C ASP A 130 -20.32 2.83 -24.99
N LYS A 131 -19.65 1.71 -24.97
CA LYS A 131 -18.27 1.55 -25.43
C LYS A 131 -18.20 1.45 -26.95
N ILE A 132 -17.21 2.12 -27.56
CA ILE A 132 -16.90 1.95 -29.00
C ILE A 132 -16.44 0.53 -29.28
N HIS A 133 -15.65 -0.03 -28.37
CA HIS A 133 -15.22 -1.43 -28.39
C HIS A 133 -15.15 -1.95 -26.94
N PRO A 134 -15.62 -3.19 -26.67
CA PRO A 134 -15.67 -3.71 -25.29
C PRO A 134 -14.29 -3.82 -24.64
N ASP A 135 -13.28 -4.29 -25.37
CA ASP A 135 -11.93 -4.57 -24.88
C ASP A 135 -10.84 -4.04 -25.84
N PRO A 136 -10.60 -2.71 -25.88
CA PRO A 136 -9.64 -2.12 -26.84
C PRO A 136 -8.19 -2.50 -26.53
N ILE A 137 -7.78 -2.62 -25.26
CA ILE A 137 -6.39 -2.89 -24.88
C ILE A 137 -5.90 -4.28 -25.28
N PRO A 138 -6.65 -5.37 -25.07
CA PRO A 138 -6.30 -6.68 -25.62
C PRO A 138 -6.16 -6.69 -27.15
N GLU A 139 -7.02 -5.98 -27.88
CA GLU A 139 -6.92 -5.88 -29.32
C GLU A 139 -5.68 -5.09 -29.78
N ALA A 140 -5.36 -3.96 -29.09
CA ALA A 140 -4.12 -3.23 -29.32
C ALA A 140 -2.88 -4.11 -29.09
N ARG A 141 -2.91 -4.93 -28.01
CA ARG A 141 -1.80 -5.86 -27.70
C ARG A 141 -1.62 -6.92 -28.78
N LYS A 142 -2.69 -7.58 -29.19
CA LYS A 142 -2.65 -8.56 -30.28
C LYS A 142 -2.07 -7.96 -31.57
N ALA A 143 -2.52 -6.75 -31.92
CA ALA A 143 -2.02 -6.04 -33.09
C ALA A 143 -0.53 -5.70 -32.97
N LEU A 144 -0.08 -5.28 -31.79
CA LEU A 144 1.35 -5.06 -31.51
C LEU A 144 2.16 -6.35 -31.70
N ASP A 145 1.70 -7.47 -31.15
CA ASP A 145 2.40 -8.76 -31.26
C ASP A 145 2.54 -9.22 -32.71
N GLU A 146 1.52 -9.03 -33.56
CA GLU A 146 1.60 -9.31 -35.01
C GLU A 146 2.54 -8.31 -35.73
N ALA A 147 2.51 -7.02 -35.34
CA ALA A 147 3.45 -6.04 -35.90
C ALA A 147 4.91 -6.43 -35.63
N ILE A 148 5.22 -6.85 -34.39
CA ILE A 148 6.57 -7.29 -33.99
C ILE A 148 6.99 -8.52 -34.81
N LYS A 149 6.12 -9.50 -34.94
CA LYS A 149 6.37 -10.74 -35.70
C LYS A 149 6.69 -10.47 -37.17
N LEU A 150 6.04 -9.47 -37.78
CA LEU A 150 6.21 -9.10 -39.19
C LEU A 150 7.35 -8.09 -39.42
N ASN A 151 7.97 -7.55 -38.37
CA ASN A 151 9.02 -6.53 -38.47
C ASN A 151 10.42 -7.10 -38.52
N GLY A 152 10.66 -8.10 -39.38
CA GLY A 152 11.95 -8.77 -39.51
C GLY A 152 13.08 -7.87 -40.02
N ASP A 153 12.77 -6.78 -40.72
CA ASP A 153 13.72 -5.83 -41.27
C ASP A 153 13.92 -4.55 -40.42
N GLY A 154 13.25 -4.45 -39.27
CA GLY A 154 13.36 -3.32 -38.32
C GLY A 154 12.75 -2.01 -38.78
N LYS A 155 12.11 -1.96 -39.95
CA LYS A 155 11.58 -0.68 -40.51
C LYS A 155 10.41 -0.11 -39.70
N ALA A 156 9.72 -0.93 -38.94
CA ALA A 156 8.61 -0.50 -38.07
C ALA A 156 9.04 -0.24 -36.61
N ASP A 157 10.32 -0.31 -36.27
CA ASP A 157 10.80 -0.17 -34.87
C ASP A 157 10.31 1.12 -34.18
N ALA A 158 10.31 2.23 -34.88
CA ALA A 158 9.85 3.51 -34.33
C ALA A 158 8.35 3.49 -34.04
N ASP A 159 7.55 2.96 -34.96
CA ASP A 159 6.10 2.82 -34.77
C ASP A 159 5.79 1.84 -33.63
N ILE A 160 6.46 0.68 -33.62
CA ILE A 160 6.33 -0.33 -32.57
C ILE A 160 6.69 0.26 -31.21
N LYS A 161 7.79 1.00 -31.10
CA LYS A 161 8.20 1.66 -29.86
C LYS A 161 7.15 2.66 -29.38
N SER A 162 6.59 3.46 -30.29
CA SER A 162 5.51 4.41 -29.94
C SER A 162 4.29 3.69 -29.40
N ILE A 163 3.85 2.61 -30.05
CA ILE A 163 2.73 1.78 -29.58
C ILE A 163 3.01 1.16 -28.21
N VAL A 164 4.24 0.65 -28.00
CA VAL A 164 4.67 0.08 -26.72
C VAL A 164 4.57 1.11 -25.61
N GLU A 165 5.08 2.34 -25.80
CA GLU A 165 5.01 3.39 -24.75
C GLU A 165 3.55 3.78 -24.44
N THR A 166 2.68 3.93 -25.44
CA THR A 166 1.26 4.23 -25.23
C THR A 166 0.54 3.06 -24.52
N LEU A 167 0.82 1.82 -24.92
CA LEU A 167 0.23 0.63 -24.30
C LEU A 167 0.68 0.46 -22.85
N LYS A 168 1.94 0.78 -22.53
CA LYS A 168 2.44 0.82 -21.15
C LYS A 168 1.65 1.82 -20.31
N SER A 169 1.45 3.05 -20.83
CA SER A 169 0.66 4.07 -20.13
C SER A 169 -0.77 3.58 -19.87
N ALA A 170 -1.40 2.92 -20.83
CA ALA A 170 -2.73 2.34 -20.67
C ALA A 170 -2.77 1.23 -19.60
N TYR A 171 -1.82 0.30 -19.60
CA TYR A 171 -1.71 -0.74 -18.57
C TYR A 171 -1.43 -0.15 -17.18
N GLN A 172 -0.59 0.88 -17.07
CA GLN A 172 -0.33 1.57 -15.80
C GLN A 172 -1.61 2.22 -15.26
N PHE A 173 -2.36 2.92 -16.11
CA PHE A 173 -3.63 3.53 -15.75
C PHE A 173 -4.63 2.48 -15.22
N ILE A 174 -4.78 1.35 -15.92
CA ILE A 174 -5.67 0.26 -15.49
C ILE A 174 -5.17 -0.33 -14.17
N ALA A 175 -3.86 -0.56 -14.02
CA ALA A 175 -3.28 -1.16 -12.83
C ALA A 175 -3.48 -0.30 -11.58
N VAL A 176 -3.29 1.02 -11.69
CA VAL A 176 -3.50 1.97 -10.59
C VAL A 176 -4.97 2.01 -10.18
N ASN A 177 -5.88 2.16 -11.14
CA ASN A 177 -7.32 2.18 -10.86
C ASN A 177 -7.81 0.86 -10.22
N ALA A 178 -7.30 -0.27 -10.68
CA ALA A 178 -7.59 -1.58 -10.08
C ALA A 178 -7.06 -1.68 -8.65
N TYR A 179 -5.84 -1.18 -8.38
CA TYR A 179 -5.27 -1.16 -7.03
C TYR A 179 -6.10 -0.32 -6.07
N GLU A 180 -6.51 0.88 -6.49
CA GLU A 180 -7.35 1.79 -5.69
C GLU A 180 -8.76 1.21 -5.42
N SER A 181 -9.25 0.37 -6.33
CA SER A 181 -10.52 -0.34 -6.19
C SER A 181 -10.40 -1.68 -5.44
N ASN A 182 -9.21 -2.01 -4.91
CA ASN A 182 -8.85 -3.28 -4.27
C ASN A 182 -8.98 -4.51 -5.20
N ASP A 183 -9.00 -4.33 -6.51
CA ASP A 183 -8.85 -5.41 -7.48
C ASP A 183 -7.35 -5.68 -7.72
N PHE A 184 -6.74 -6.28 -6.71
CA PHE A 184 -5.29 -6.51 -6.72
C PHE A 184 -4.86 -7.53 -7.78
N ALA A 185 -5.73 -8.43 -8.18
CA ALA A 185 -5.46 -9.39 -9.26
C ALA A 185 -5.33 -8.68 -10.62
N ALA A 186 -6.28 -7.80 -10.95
CA ALA A 186 -6.20 -6.98 -12.15
C ALA A 186 -5.01 -6.02 -12.11
N SER A 187 -4.73 -5.41 -10.93
CA SER A 187 -3.59 -4.53 -10.74
C SER A 187 -2.27 -5.25 -11.00
N GLN A 188 -2.03 -6.40 -10.36
CA GLN A 188 -0.85 -7.22 -10.55
C GLN A 188 -0.65 -7.58 -12.03
N LYS A 189 -1.70 -8.10 -12.69
CA LYS A 189 -1.67 -8.49 -14.10
C LYS A 189 -1.23 -7.33 -14.99
N ASN A 190 -1.77 -6.14 -14.79
CA ASN A 190 -1.50 -5.00 -15.65
C ASN A 190 -0.10 -4.39 -15.39
N PHE A 191 0.39 -4.33 -14.15
CA PHE A 191 1.79 -3.95 -13.90
C PHE A 191 2.78 -4.96 -14.52
N VAL A 192 2.49 -6.26 -14.45
CA VAL A 192 3.32 -7.29 -15.09
C VAL A 192 3.33 -7.10 -16.62
N ASN A 193 2.20 -6.75 -17.25
CA ASN A 193 2.15 -6.43 -18.67
C ASN A 193 3.10 -5.26 -19.03
N VAL A 194 3.23 -4.24 -18.18
CA VAL A 194 4.20 -3.15 -18.38
C VAL A 194 5.64 -3.67 -18.30
N ILE A 195 5.94 -4.54 -17.34
CA ILE A 195 7.26 -5.16 -17.19
C ILE A 195 7.61 -5.98 -18.45
N GLU A 196 6.68 -6.77 -18.97
CA GLU A 196 6.88 -7.57 -20.19
C GLU A 196 7.11 -6.68 -21.42
N LEU A 197 6.38 -5.58 -21.55
CA LEU A 197 6.62 -4.62 -22.64
C LEU A 197 8.00 -3.98 -22.56
N ASN A 198 8.54 -3.72 -21.37
CA ASN A 198 9.89 -3.19 -21.19
C ASN A 198 10.99 -4.18 -21.66
N LYS A 199 10.71 -5.48 -21.68
CA LYS A 199 11.65 -6.53 -22.15
C LYS A 199 11.75 -6.61 -23.68
N LEU A 200 10.84 -5.96 -24.42
CA LEU A 200 10.86 -5.99 -25.87
C LEU A 200 12.15 -5.38 -26.42
N PRO A 201 12.74 -5.94 -27.50
CA PRO A 201 14.03 -5.46 -28.06
C PRO A 201 14.05 -3.96 -28.37
N VAL A 202 12.94 -3.40 -28.86
CA VAL A 202 12.80 -1.96 -29.17
C VAL A 202 12.93 -1.07 -27.94
N MET A 203 12.75 -1.61 -26.73
CA MET A 203 12.90 -0.90 -25.44
C MET A 203 14.34 -0.97 -24.90
N LYS A 204 15.23 -1.72 -25.54
CA LYS A 204 16.67 -1.82 -25.22
C LYS A 204 16.94 -2.21 -23.75
N GLY A 205 16.12 -3.09 -23.18
CA GLY A 205 16.28 -3.57 -21.79
C GLY A 205 15.97 -2.50 -20.73
N ARG A 206 15.08 -1.56 -21.02
CA ARG A 206 14.63 -0.57 -20.04
C ARG A 206 14.05 -1.26 -18.82
N VAL A 207 14.51 -0.86 -17.64
CA VAL A 207 13.96 -1.29 -16.36
C VAL A 207 13.24 -0.11 -15.72
N ASP A 208 12.03 -0.35 -15.27
CA ASP A 208 11.25 0.61 -14.48
C ASP A 208 11.09 0.06 -13.06
N THR A 209 12.01 0.47 -12.18
CA THR A 209 12.07 -0.05 -10.80
C THR A 209 10.82 0.29 -9.99
N ILE A 210 10.17 1.42 -10.29
CA ILE A 210 8.92 1.83 -9.64
C ILE A 210 7.80 0.87 -10.03
N ILE A 211 7.70 0.54 -11.31
CA ILE A 211 6.69 -0.42 -11.79
C ILE A 211 6.92 -1.81 -11.21
N ASN A 212 8.17 -2.28 -11.16
CA ASN A 212 8.50 -3.56 -10.53
C ASN A 212 8.07 -3.58 -9.04
N TYR A 213 8.34 -2.48 -8.31
CA TYR A 213 7.93 -2.35 -6.91
C TYR A 213 6.41 -2.40 -6.74
N PHE A 214 5.65 -1.65 -7.56
CA PHE A 214 4.18 -1.66 -7.47
C PHE A 214 3.56 -2.96 -7.97
N ALA A 215 4.16 -3.64 -8.94
CA ALA A 215 3.77 -5.00 -9.31
C ALA A 215 3.93 -5.97 -8.12
N GLY A 216 5.06 -5.87 -7.41
CA GLY A 216 5.30 -6.62 -6.17
C GLY A 216 4.29 -6.30 -5.07
N ARG A 217 3.94 -5.03 -4.89
CA ARG A 217 2.91 -4.58 -3.94
C ARG A 217 1.52 -5.14 -4.29
N ALA A 218 1.14 -5.06 -5.58
CA ALA A 218 -0.13 -5.61 -6.04
C ALA A 218 -0.19 -7.15 -5.86
N ALA A 219 0.90 -7.86 -6.17
CA ALA A 219 1.02 -9.29 -5.92
C ALA A 219 0.88 -9.64 -4.43
N PHE A 220 1.51 -8.84 -3.55
CA PHE A 220 1.44 -9.02 -2.10
C PHE A 220 0.00 -8.87 -1.58
N GLU A 221 -0.69 -7.80 -1.96
CA GLU A 221 -2.09 -7.56 -1.59
C GLU A 221 -3.03 -8.62 -2.20
N ASN A 222 -2.70 -9.14 -3.38
CA ASN A 222 -3.40 -10.28 -4.03
C ASN A 222 -3.09 -11.63 -3.35
N LYS A 223 -2.22 -11.65 -2.34
CA LYS A 223 -1.73 -12.85 -1.64
C LYS A 223 -0.92 -13.81 -2.53
N ASP A 224 -0.47 -13.37 -3.68
CA ASP A 224 0.50 -14.08 -4.53
C ASP A 224 1.93 -13.77 -4.01
N TYR A 225 2.21 -14.31 -2.83
CA TYR A 225 3.46 -14.01 -2.13
C TYR A 225 4.71 -14.51 -2.86
N ALA A 226 4.57 -15.56 -3.65
CA ALA A 226 5.66 -16.07 -4.48
C ALA A 226 6.04 -15.07 -5.58
N ALA A 227 5.06 -14.55 -6.31
CA ALA A 227 5.30 -13.50 -7.30
C ALA A 227 5.79 -12.20 -6.63
N ALA A 228 5.21 -11.81 -5.49
CA ALA A 228 5.63 -10.63 -4.73
C ALA A 228 7.10 -10.72 -4.33
N SER A 229 7.53 -11.84 -3.73
CA SER A 229 8.92 -12.07 -3.31
C SER A 229 9.89 -11.93 -4.49
N LYS A 230 9.56 -12.55 -5.64
CA LYS A 230 10.39 -12.47 -6.85
C LYS A 230 10.49 -11.04 -7.39
N LEU A 231 9.37 -10.32 -7.47
CA LEU A 231 9.32 -8.93 -7.95
C LEU A 231 10.10 -7.99 -7.03
N PHE A 232 9.99 -8.16 -5.71
CA PHE A 232 10.76 -7.37 -4.76
C PHE A 232 12.26 -7.70 -4.80
N GLU A 233 12.64 -8.97 -5.02
CA GLU A 233 14.04 -9.37 -5.20
C GLU A 233 14.65 -8.73 -6.46
N GLU A 234 13.91 -8.77 -7.57
CA GLU A 234 14.30 -8.10 -8.81
C GLU A 234 14.41 -6.58 -8.61
N THR A 235 13.44 -5.96 -7.93
CA THR A 235 13.47 -4.53 -7.58
C THR A 235 14.70 -4.15 -6.76
N ALA A 236 15.06 -4.99 -5.78
CA ALA A 236 16.25 -4.79 -4.95
C ALA A 236 17.56 -4.86 -5.77
N SER A 237 17.61 -5.74 -6.78
CA SER A 237 18.79 -5.90 -7.67
C SER A 237 19.07 -4.65 -8.49
N TYR A 238 18.06 -3.80 -8.73
CA TYR A 238 18.19 -2.52 -9.44
C TYR A 238 18.46 -1.33 -8.50
N ASN A 239 18.84 -1.60 -7.24
CA ASN A 239 19.17 -0.58 -6.26
C ASN A 239 18.05 0.44 -6.01
N TYR A 240 16.82 -0.04 -5.95
CA TYR A 240 15.66 0.78 -5.57
C TYR A 240 15.80 1.27 -4.12
N LYS A 241 15.66 2.59 -3.90
CA LYS A 241 16.03 3.26 -2.63
C LYS A 241 14.80 3.52 -1.75
N ASP A 242 14.07 2.48 -1.39
CA ASP A 242 12.97 2.57 -0.44
C ASP A 242 13.13 1.48 0.65
N PRO A 243 13.28 1.86 1.93
CA PRO A 243 13.37 0.90 3.03
C PRO A 243 12.21 -0.08 3.09
N LEU A 244 10.99 0.35 2.75
CA LEU A 244 9.79 -0.50 2.75
C LEU A 244 9.91 -1.70 1.80
N LEU A 245 10.76 -1.64 0.79
CA LEU A 245 11.05 -2.79 -0.07
C LEU A 245 11.51 -4.00 0.76
N TYR A 246 12.38 -3.80 1.74
CA TYR A 246 12.91 -4.86 2.60
C TYR A 246 11.84 -5.41 3.54
N VAL A 247 10.98 -4.55 4.04
CA VAL A 247 9.84 -4.93 4.89
C VAL A 247 8.87 -5.83 4.11
N PHE A 248 8.43 -5.40 2.93
CA PHE A 248 7.50 -6.19 2.10
C PHE A 248 8.13 -7.48 1.57
N ARG A 249 9.42 -7.44 1.20
CA ARG A 249 10.15 -8.63 0.77
C ARG A 249 10.25 -9.66 1.90
N LYS A 250 10.58 -9.24 3.12
CA LYS A 250 10.57 -10.11 4.32
C LYS A 250 9.19 -10.71 4.55
N GLN A 251 8.13 -9.89 4.53
CA GLN A 251 6.77 -10.35 4.77
C GLN A 251 6.30 -11.35 3.70
N ALA A 252 6.62 -11.12 2.42
CA ALA A 252 6.31 -12.06 1.34
C ALA A 252 7.03 -13.41 1.53
N LEU A 253 8.32 -13.40 1.90
CA LEU A 253 9.11 -14.60 2.18
C LEU A 253 8.54 -15.37 3.38
N PHE A 254 8.17 -14.71 4.47
CA PHE A 254 7.53 -15.33 5.63
C PHE A 254 6.20 -15.99 5.25
N ALA A 255 5.39 -15.32 4.44
CA ALA A 255 4.13 -15.89 3.95
C ALA A 255 4.32 -17.10 3.03
N CYS A 256 5.47 -17.21 2.35
CA CYS A 256 5.89 -18.40 1.59
C CYS A 256 6.51 -19.51 2.46
N GLY A 257 6.71 -19.27 3.77
CA GLY A 257 7.37 -20.22 4.67
C GLY A 257 8.90 -20.13 4.69
N ASP A 258 9.51 -19.24 3.88
CA ASP A 258 10.97 -19.03 3.83
C ASP A 258 11.41 -17.98 4.87
N THR A 259 11.24 -18.32 6.14
CA THR A 259 11.53 -17.41 7.26
C THR A 259 13.03 -17.10 7.37
N ALA A 260 13.90 -18.07 7.05
CA ALA A 260 15.35 -17.88 7.11
C ALA A 260 15.82 -16.78 6.14
N LYS A 261 15.39 -16.86 4.86
CA LYS A 261 15.70 -15.84 3.85
C LYS A 261 15.06 -14.50 4.19
N GLY A 262 13.85 -14.50 4.77
CA GLY A 262 13.20 -13.26 5.22
C GLY A 262 13.99 -12.54 6.33
N VAL A 263 14.60 -13.27 7.25
CA VAL A 263 15.49 -12.70 8.28
C VAL A 263 16.76 -12.11 7.66
N GLU A 264 17.34 -12.77 6.67
CA GLU A 264 18.52 -12.24 5.95
C GLU A 264 18.16 -10.92 5.26
N VAL A 265 16.99 -10.86 4.62
CA VAL A 265 16.50 -9.66 3.93
C VAL A 265 16.32 -8.48 4.89
N ILE A 266 15.75 -8.68 6.08
CA ILE A 266 15.56 -7.55 7.01
C ILE A 266 16.89 -7.10 7.63
N ARG A 267 17.86 -8.00 7.83
CA ARG A 267 19.23 -7.65 8.23
C ARG A 267 19.95 -6.85 7.15
N GLU A 268 19.80 -7.22 5.88
CA GLU A 268 20.27 -6.42 4.73
C GLU A 268 19.66 -5.02 4.74
N GLY A 269 18.33 -4.94 4.93
CA GLY A 269 17.61 -3.68 5.06
C GLY A 269 18.16 -2.82 6.20
N PHE A 270 18.38 -3.39 7.37
CA PHE A 270 18.95 -2.68 8.52
C PHE A 270 20.39 -2.20 8.27
N THR A 271 21.19 -2.98 7.56
CA THR A 271 22.54 -2.54 7.18
C THR A 271 22.53 -1.31 6.26
N LYS A 272 21.56 -1.23 5.34
CA LYS A 272 21.42 -0.12 4.39
C LYS A 272 20.68 1.10 4.97
N TYR A 273 19.73 0.86 5.87
CA TYR A 273 18.83 1.88 6.43
C TYR A 273 18.72 1.74 7.96
N PRO A 274 19.84 1.93 8.70
CA PRO A 274 19.89 1.67 10.13
C PRO A 274 19.06 2.61 11.00
N GLU A 275 18.61 3.75 10.43
CA GLU A 275 17.79 4.76 11.10
C GLU A 275 16.30 4.69 10.67
N ASP A 276 15.96 3.81 9.74
CA ASP A 276 14.57 3.68 9.29
C ASP A 276 13.71 2.97 10.32
N GLN A 277 12.61 3.63 10.73
CA GLN A 277 11.73 3.14 11.79
C GLN A 277 11.04 1.81 11.45
N ALA A 278 10.63 1.63 10.20
CA ALA A 278 9.95 0.39 9.78
C ALA A 278 10.92 -0.80 9.82
N ILE A 279 12.16 -0.58 9.37
CA ILE A 279 13.23 -1.59 9.45
C ILE A 279 13.59 -1.91 10.91
N MET A 280 13.71 -0.88 11.78
CA MET A 280 14.00 -1.10 13.21
C MET A 280 12.89 -1.90 13.90
N ILE A 281 11.62 -1.61 13.62
CA ILE A 281 10.49 -2.37 14.17
C ILE A 281 10.57 -3.84 13.73
N GLU A 282 10.91 -4.12 12.49
CA GLU A 282 11.05 -5.49 12.01
C GLU A 282 12.24 -6.23 12.67
N MET A 283 13.34 -5.51 12.93
CA MET A 283 14.48 -6.08 13.70
C MET A 283 14.12 -6.34 15.16
N ILE A 284 13.38 -5.43 15.80
CA ILE A 284 12.87 -5.64 17.17
C ILE A 284 11.99 -6.88 17.22
N ASN A 285 11.03 -7.02 16.30
CA ASN A 285 10.16 -8.18 16.23
C ASN A 285 10.97 -9.47 16.03
N TYR A 286 11.95 -9.47 15.14
CA TYR A 286 12.84 -10.61 14.93
C TYR A 286 13.56 -11.04 16.23
N TYR A 287 14.14 -10.09 16.98
CA TYR A 287 14.83 -10.41 18.23
C TYR A 287 13.89 -10.90 19.33
N ILE A 288 12.66 -10.35 19.38
CA ILE A 288 11.62 -10.83 20.31
C ILE A 288 11.23 -12.28 19.98
N ASP A 289 10.95 -12.59 18.73
CA ASP A 289 10.53 -13.93 18.29
C ASP A 289 11.64 -14.96 18.47
N SER A 290 12.90 -14.55 18.28
CA SER A 290 14.10 -15.36 18.51
C SER A 290 14.49 -15.45 19.97
N LYS A 291 13.73 -14.84 20.91
CA LYS A 291 14.03 -14.77 22.34
C LYS A 291 15.39 -14.10 22.68
N GLN A 292 15.87 -13.27 21.79
CA GLN A 292 17.10 -12.47 21.95
C GLN A 292 16.73 -11.12 22.57
N VAL A 293 16.30 -11.16 23.84
CA VAL A 293 15.75 -10.00 24.55
C VAL A 293 16.76 -8.86 24.74
N PRO A 294 18.05 -9.11 25.05
CA PRO A 294 19.05 -8.04 25.14
C PRO A 294 19.20 -7.27 23.82
N GLU A 295 19.23 -7.97 22.69
CA GLU A 295 19.36 -7.37 21.35
C GLU A 295 18.11 -6.56 21.00
N ALA A 296 16.92 -7.05 21.36
CA ALA A 296 15.67 -6.31 21.19
C ALA A 296 15.70 -4.98 21.99
N LEU A 297 16.21 -5.00 23.23
CA LEU A 297 16.34 -3.78 24.05
C LEU A 297 17.32 -2.77 23.44
N VAL A 298 18.44 -3.23 22.86
CA VAL A 298 19.36 -2.33 22.14
C VAL A 298 18.66 -1.65 20.97
N MET A 299 17.88 -2.39 20.19
CA MET A 299 17.15 -1.83 19.06
C MET A 299 16.05 -0.87 19.50
N ILE A 300 15.31 -1.15 20.58
CA ILE A 300 14.30 -0.26 21.13
C ILE A 300 14.93 1.07 21.61
N ASN A 301 16.07 1.01 22.28
CA ASN A 301 16.77 2.23 22.69
C ASN A 301 17.15 3.10 21.50
N LYS A 302 17.67 2.48 20.44
CA LYS A 302 17.97 3.20 19.20
C LYS A 302 16.70 3.77 18.54
N ALA A 303 15.60 3.02 18.52
CA ALA A 303 14.33 3.49 17.97
C ALA A 303 13.78 4.71 18.75
N LYS A 304 13.93 4.73 20.07
CA LYS A 304 13.56 5.87 20.93
C LYS A 304 14.39 7.14 20.67
N GLU A 305 15.64 7.01 20.21
CA GLU A 305 16.45 8.17 19.82
C GLU A 305 15.85 8.87 18.57
N GLY A 306 15.32 8.11 17.63
CA GLY A 306 14.69 8.63 16.40
C GLY A 306 13.25 9.13 16.60
N ASP A 307 12.48 8.49 17.50
CA ASP A 307 11.09 8.87 17.80
C ASP A 307 10.80 8.72 19.31
N PRO A 308 11.23 9.71 20.13
CA PRO A 308 11.10 9.66 21.58
C PRO A 308 9.64 9.79 22.07
N GLU A 309 8.70 10.18 21.20
CA GLU A 309 7.29 10.32 21.56
C GLU A 309 6.46 9.03 21.30
N ASN A 310 7.07 8.01 20.74
CA ASN A 310 6.39 6.76 20.41
C ASN A 310 6.19 5.89 21.66
N ILE A 311 4.97 5.93 22.19
CA ILE A 311 4.58 5.17 23.40
C ILE A 311 4.80 3.67 23.25
N SER A 312 4.67 3.12 22.05
CA SER A 312 4.81 1.68 21.81
C SER A 312 6.22 1.17 22.15
N TYR A 313 7.25 2.00 22.00
CA TYR A 313 8.61 1.61 22.35
C TYR A 313 8.78 1.46 23.86
N TYR A 314 8.25 2.38 24.65
CA TYR A 314 8.30 2.32 26.11
C TYR A 314 7.48 1.15 26.66
N PHE A 315 6.31 0.89 26.09
CA PHE A 315 5.50 -0.27 26.45
C PHE A 315 6.25 -1.59 26.12
N THR A 316 6.79 -1.72 24.92
CA THR A 316 7.56 -2.91 24.51
C THR A 316 8.81 -3.09 25.37
N GLU A 317 9.52 -2.02 25.71
CA GLU A 317 10.65 -2.04 26.62
C GLU A 317 10.25 -2.62 27.98
N GLY A 318 9.14 -2.16 28.55
CA GLY A 318 8.60 -2.69 29.80
C GLY A 318 8.32 -4.19 29.75
N THR A 319 7.65 -4.67 28.69
CA THR A 319 7.37 -6.11 28.50
C THR A 319 8.64 -6.94 28.32
N LEU A 320 9.69 -6.40 27.73
CA LEU A 320 10.97 -7.08 27.60
C LEU A 320 11.71 -7.17 28.93
N TYR A 321 11.68 -6.12 29.75
CA TYR A 321 12.24 -6.16 31.11
C TYR A 321 11.49 -7.15 32.00
N GLU A 322 10.17 -7.28 31.90
CA GLU A 322 9.40 -8.34 32.60
C GLU A 322 9.88 -9.75 32.21
N LYS A 323 10.08 -10.01 30.91
CA LYS A 323 10.64 -11.30 30.43
C LYS A 323 12.02 -11.61 31.00
N LEU A 324 12.79 -10.59 31.35
CA LEU A 324 14.09 -10.73 32.01
C LEU A 324 13.98 -10.75 33.55
N ASN A 325 12.78 -10.71 34.14
CA ASN A 325 12.52 -10.55 35.57
C ASN A 325 13.14 -9.28 36.17
N ARG A 326 13.35 -8.24 35.33
CA ARG A 326 13.87 -6.93 35.72
C ARG A 326 12.70 -6.00 36.03
N THR A 327 12.08 -6.28 37.19
CA THR A 327 10.79 -5.69 37.58
C THR A 327 10.83 -4.17 37.73
N ASP A 328 11.90 -3.61 38.27
CA ASP A 328 12.00 -2.17 38.52
C ASP A 328 12.21 -1.39 37.20
N GLU A 329 12.96 -1.94 36.26
CA GLU A 329 13.10 -1.36 34.93
C GLU A 329 11.82 -1.48 34.11
N ALA A 330 11.07 -2.58 34.26
CA ALA A 330 9.76 -2.71 33.65
C ALA A 330 8.77 -1.65 34.15
N GLU A 331 8.72 -1.45 35.50
CA GLU A 331 7.91 -0.42 36.13
C GLU A 331 8.24 0.98 35.57
N ASN A 332 9.54 1.32 35.52
CA ASN A 332 10.00 2.60 34.99
C ASN A 332 9.62 2.81 33.50
N ALA A 333 9.73 1.77 32.68
CA ALA A 333 9.38 1.85 31.27
C ALA A 333 7.86 2.05 31.08
N TYR A 334 7.03 1.32 31.80
CA TYR A 334 5.58 1.52 31.79
C TYR A 334 5.17 2.89 32.33
N MET A 335 5.83 3.40 33.37
CA MET A 335 5.57 4.76 33.87
C MET A 335 5.86 5.81 32.80
N LYS A 336 6.99 5.72 32.10
CA LYS A 336 7.31 6.61 30.97
C LYS A 336 6.26 6.52 29.83
N CYS A 337 5.72 5.34 29.58
CA CYS A 337 4.60 5.17 28.65
C CYS A 337 3.37 5.98 29.14
N LEU A 338 3.04 5.93 30.44
CA LEU A 338 1.91 6.64 31.03
C LEU A 338 2.14 8.15 31.20
N GLU A 339 3.37 8.62 31.32
CA GLU A 339 3.70 10.05 31.26
C GLU A 339 3.27 10.65 29.92
N LYS A 340 3.45 9.90 28.82
CA LYS A 340 3.06 10.31 27.46
C LYS A 340 1.56 10.10 27.19
N ASN A 341 0.98 9.02 27.68
CA ASN A 341 -0.45 8.71 27.58
C ASN A 341 -0.97 8.08 28.87
N PRO A 342 -1.52 8.88 29.82
CA PRO A 342 -2.03 8.39 31.09
C PRO A 342 -3.18 7.36 30.98
N GLY A 343 -3.89 7.35 29.85
CA GLY A 343 -4.97 6.41 29.55
C GLY A 343 -4.53 5.18 28.75
N TYR A 344 -3.25 4.92 28.59
CA TYR A 344 -2.81 3.76 27.81
C TYR A 344 -3.12 2.47 28.58
N PHE A 345 -4.15 1.76 28.10
CA PHE A 345 -4.72 0.57 28.76
C PHE A 345 -3.65 -0.45 29.15
N ASN A 346 -2.86 -0.92 28.18
CA ASN A 346 -1.91 -2.00 28.40
C ASN A 346 -0.84 -1.67 29.45
N ALA A 347 -0.36 -0.43 29.51
CA ALA A 347 0.62 -0.03 30.53
C ALA A 347 0.01 0.07 31.91
N ASN A 348 -1.21 0.62 32.04
CA ASN A 348 -1.93 0.63 33.30
C ASN A 348 -2.18 -0.81 33.81
N TYR A 349 -2.65 -1.68 32.92
CA TYR A 349 -2.87 -3.07 33.26
C TYR A 349 -1.61 -3.77 33.77
N ASN A 350 -0.53 -3.71 32.98
CA ASN A 350 0.72 -4.37 33.34
C ASN A 350 1.33 -3.83 34.63
N LEU A 351 1.24 -2.52 34.89
CA LEU A 351 1.65 -1.95 36.17
C LEU A 351 0.82 -2.47 37.35
N GLY A 352 -0.51 -2.58 37.16
CA GLY A 352 -1.38 -3.19 38.15
C GLY A 352 -0.97 -4.62 38.47
N VAL A 353 -0.78 -5.47 37.45
CA VAL A 353 -0.32 -6.85 37.61
C VAL A 353 1.05 -6.93 38.27
N LEU A 354 1.98 -6.04 37.88
CA LEU A 354 3.33 -6.01 38.43
C LEU A 354 3.32 -5.68 39.95
N HIS A 355 2.53 -4.68 40.36
CA HIS A 355 2.38 -4.35 41.77
C HIS A 355 1.65 -5.45 42.56
N TYR A 356 0.64 -6.10 41.95
CA TYR A 356 -0.03 -7.25 42.55
C TYR A 356 0.97 -8.40 42.79
N ASN A 357 1.76 -8.76 41.80
CA ASN A 357 2.77 -9.80 41.95
C ASN A 357 3.85 -9.46 43.01
N LYS A 358 4.23 -8.18 43.12
CA LYS A 358 5.10 -7.69 44.19
C LYS A 358 4.46 -7.91 45.58
N ALA A 359 3.17 -7.57 45.72
CA ALA A 359 2.44 -7.77 46.98
C ALA A 359 2.34 -9.26 47.36
N VAL A 360 1.97 -10.11 46.40
CA VAL A 360 1.89 -11.57 46.62
C VAL A 360 3.23 -12.12 47.15
N LYS A 361 4.35 -11.73 46.49
CA LYS A 361 5.69 -12.14 46.91
C LYS A 361 6.02 -11.70 48.36
N ILE A 362 5.63 -10.47 48.74
CA ILE A 362 5.82 -9.95 50.08
C ILE A 362 4.99 -10.76 51.10
N TYR A 363 3.76 -11.12 50.79
CA TYR A 363 2.95 -11.98 51.65
C TYR A 363 3.50 -13.41 51.78
N GLU A 364 4.05 -13.97 50.69
CA GLU A 364 4.72 -15.28 50.74
C GLU A 364 5.98 -15.23 51.64
N GLU A 365 6.72 -14.12 51.62
CA GLU A 365 7.85 -13.89 52.48
C GLU A 365 7.38 -13.73 53.96
N ALA A 366 6.31 -12.95 54.18
CA ALA A 366 5.76 -12.78 55.49
C ALA A 366 5.31 -14.09 56.14
N SER A 367 4.67 -14.98 55.36
CA SER A 367 4.19 -16.28 55.83
C SER A 367 5.27 -17.20 56.41
N LYS A 368 6.54 -16.95 56.11
CA LYS A 368 7.68 -17.69 56.61
C LYS A 368 8.28 -17.13 57.90
N ILE A 369 7.82 -15.97 58.36
CA ILE A 369 8.33 -15.27 59.55
C ILE A 369 7.61 -15.79 60.82
N MET A 370 8.39 -16.28 61.77
CA MET A 370 7.89 -16.81 63.03
C MET A 370 7.68 -15.70 64.10
N ASP A 371 8.39 -14.61 64.03
CA ASP A 371 8.27 -13.47 64.95
C ASP A 371 7.06 -12.63 64.58
N ASN A 372 6.14 -12.46 65.52
CA ASN A 372 4.88 -11.75 65.30
C ASN A 372 5.08 -10.28 64.88
N ASN A 373 6.04 -9.56 65.46
CA ASN A 373 6.25 -8.17 65.14
C ASN A 373 6.85 -8.02 63.74
N ALA A 374 7.79 -8.89 63.38
CA ALA A 374 8.35 -8.93 62.06
C ALA A 374 7.33 -9.35 61.01
N PHE A 375 6.45 -10.32 61.31
CA PHE A 375 5.35 -10.74 60.48
C PHE A 375 4.40 -9.59 60.16
N GLU A 376 3.89 -8.90 61.22
CA GLU A 376 2.98 -7.77 61.05
C GLU A 376 3.59 -6.62 60.24
N LYS A 377 4.90 -6.36 60.46
CA LYS A 377 5.64 -5.36 59.65
C LYS A 377 5.67 -5.75 58.20
N LYS A 378 6.00 -7.00 57.90
CA LYS A 378 6.09 -7.52 56.52
C LYS A 378 4.74 -7.55 55.83
N GLN A 379 3.67 -7.88 56.60
CA GLN A 379 2.30 -7.86 56.10
C GLN A 379 1.87 -6.44 55.70
N LYS A 380 2.19 -5.43 56.52
CA LYS A 380 1.95 -4.01 56.17
C LYS A 380 2.68 -3.56 54.90
N GLU A 381 3.91 -4.05 54.65
CA GLU A 381 4.61 -3.81 53.42
C GLU A 381 3.83 -4.38 52.22
N GLY A 382 3.23 -5.57 52.36
CA GLY A 382 2.37 -6.19 51.34
C GLY A 382 1.09 -5.39 51.11
N ASP A 383 0.44 -4.91 52.19
CA ASP A 383 -0.75 -4.06 52.09
C ASP A 383 -0.46 -2.76 51.32
N GLU A 384 0.67 -2.11 51.57
CA GLU A 384 1.06 -0.89 50.85
C GLU A 384 1.37 -1.19 49.37
N ALA A 385 1.98 -2.33 49.05
CA ALA A 385 2.18 -2.74 47.67
C ALA A 385 0.84 -3.02 47.00
N LEU A 386 -0.09 -3.67 47.64
CA LEU A 386 -1.45 -3.97 47.12
C LEU A 386 -2.26 -2.68 46.85
N LYS A 387 -2.16 -1.67 47.73
CA LYS A 387 -2.83 -0.37 47.52
C LYS A 387 -2.41 0.31 46.22
N LYS A 388 -1.18 0.10 45.74
CA LYS A 388 -0.71 0.64 44.47
C LYS A 388 -1.37 0.01 43.24
N VAL A 389 -1.99 -1.16 43.37
CA VAL A 389 -2.68 -1.84 42.27
C VAL A 389 -3.92 -1.06 41.82
N ILE A 390 -4.69 -0.55 42.79
CA ILE A 390 -6.01 0.03 42.57
C ILE A 390 -6.03 1.15 41.52
N PRO A 391 -5.21 2.21 41.64
CA PRO A 391 -5.29 3.32 40.70
C PRO A 391 -4.93 2.94 39.25
N TYR A 392 -4.08 1.95 39.05
CA TYR A 392 -3.73 1.47 37.72
C TYR A 392 -4.85 0.61 37.12
N MET A 393 -5.46 -0.26 37.93
CA MET A 393 -6.58 -1.09 37.47
C MET A 393 -7.83 -0.27 37.19
N GLU A 394 -8.12 0.74 37.99
CA GLU A 394 -9.23 1.68 37.75
C GLU A 394 -9.03 2.42 36.43
N LYS A 395 -7.83 2.93 36.17
CA LYS A 395 -7.51 3.58 34.89
C LYS A 395 -7.62 2.61 33.71
N ALA A 396 -7.12 1.39 33.85
CA ALA A 396 -7.26 0.37 32.82
C ALA A 396 -8.74 0.10 32.51
N SER A 397 -9.59 -0.10 33.56
CA SER A 397 -11.02 -0.38 33.39
C SER A 397 -11.76 0.75 32.65
N THR A 398 -11.40 2.01 32.89
CA THR A 398 -12.03 3.18 32.26
C THR A 398 -11.48 3.50 30.86
N SER A 399 -10.31 2.97 30.52
CA SER A 399 -9.64 3.23 29.24
C SER A 399 -9.88 2.14 28.19
N SER A 400 -10.46 1.00 28.56
CA SER A 400 -10.83 -0.07 27.64
C SER A 400 -12.09 0.29 26.87
N ASN A 401 -12.00 0.22 25.53
CA ASN A 401 -13.16 0.35 24.64
C ASN A 401 -13.88 -0.99 24.40
N ASP A 402 -13.38 -2.12 24.95
CA ASP A 402 -14.00 -3.43 24.83
C ASP A 402 -14.89 -3.71 26.06
N PRO A 403 -16.22 -3.91 25.88
CA PRO A 403 -17.12 -4.25 26.96
C PRO A 403 -16.78 -5.56 27.69
N ASN A 404 -16.06 -6.48 27.06
CA ASN A 404 -15.63 -7.75 27.67
C ASN A 404 -14.40 -7.53 28.58
N ASP A 405 -13.52 -6.62 28.25
CA ASP A 405 -12.42 -6.22 29.12
C ASP A 405 -12.94 -5.60 30.41
N GLN A 406 -13.97 -4.76 30.34
CA GLN A 406 -14.58 -4.14 31.52
C GLN A 406 -15.26 -5.14 32.47
N LYS A 407 -15.80 -6.26 31.96
CA LYS A 407 -16.52 -7.28 32.79
C LYS A 407 -15.59 -8.23 33.51
N ASN A 408 -14.42 -8.55 32.94
CA ASN A 408 -13.49 -9.52 33.54
C ASN A 408 -12.75 -8.98 34.78
N TRP A 409 -12.82 -7.67 35.04
CA TRP A 409 -12.16 -7.00 36.18
C TRP A 409 -12.99 -6.99 37.47
N ILE A 410 -14.32 -7.13 37.38
CA ILE A 410 -15.22 -7.05 38.54
C ILE A 410 -15.33 -8.42 39.23
N THR A 411 -14.88 -9.51 38.59
CA THR A 411 -15.08 -10.89 39.06
C THR A 411 -13.79 -11.64 39.39
N SER A 412 -12.61 -11.04 39.29
CA SER A 412 -11.30 -11.57 39.71
C SER A 412 -10.71 -10.77 40.86
#